data_3964006d3d376a2a74f0a6b94f19f2bb
#
_entry.id   3964006d3d376a2a74f0a6b94f19f2bb
#
_cell.length_a   1.000
_cell.length_b   1.000
_cell.length_c   1.000
_cell.angle_alpha   90.00
_cell.angle_beta   90.00
_cell.angle_gamma   90.00
#
_symmetry.space_group_name_H-M   'P 1'
#
loop_
_entity.id
_entity.type
_entity.pdbx_description
1 polymer ?
#
loop_
_entity_poly.entity_id
_entity_poly.type
_entity_poly.pdbx_seq_one_letter_code
_entity_poly.pdbx_strand_id
1 'polypeptide(L)'
;AAVEDAIVWYRDAGGFWGIRSSALPYSIPVQYFLALFSLAPGGGLTLFKYICVFAEVTMAWAAQRCVQCVTVRAQPRLFAFLIVLLLPSGIFQGVCSAAGDSLWWVFIALAASCAMRGEWRWCAGMLALAVAFHPAALWIVPVFWVFTAVRRNTWFSLLHLVGWYIAVLVPALLLGRPGSECLPFYPALGTLTARPLFGGAPGIYSLSQHSFIAPTGIALYIVFALLLVWRMSRKSLASDRRRQLTALSLASLCAVAFLPWMCADSLYGAEVLLVALCCLEPKVIPAAVCASFASAL
;
A
#
# COMPACT_ATOMS: atom_id res chain seq x y z
N ALA A 1 13.16 -11.59 -14.05
CA ALA A 1 13.77 -12.79 -13.44
C ALA A 1 12.94 -13.30 -12.26
N ALA A 2 12.91 -12.65 -11.09
CA ALA A 2 12.28 -13.25 -9.88
C ALA A 2 10.79 -13.61 -10.04
N VAL A 3 9.98 -12.79 -10.70
CA VAL A 3 8.55 -13.08 -10.95
C VAL A 3 8.40 -14.21 -11.97
N GLU A 4 9.23 -14.23 -12.99
CA GLU A 4 9.24 -15.28 -14.01
C GLU A 4 9.63 -16.64 -13.41
N ASP A 5 10.68 -16.66 -12.59
CA ASP A 5 11.13 -17.85 -11.87
C ASP A 5 10.02 -18.37 -10.94
N ALA A 6 9.29 -17.48 -10.28
CA ALA A 6 8.15 -17.85 -9.45
C ALA A 6 7.00 -18.44 -10.27
N ILE A 7 6.70 -17.92 -11.46
CA ILE A 7 5.66 -18.46 -12.36
C ILE A 7 6.06 -19.86 -12.84
N VAL A 8 7.34 -20.06 -13.19
CA VAL A 8 7.87 -21.39 -13.58
C VAL A 8 7.73 -22.36 -12.41
N TRP A 9 8.15 -21.93 -11.20
CA TRP A 9 8.01 -22.75 -10.00
C TRP A 9 6.56 -23.20 -9.76
N TYR A 10 5.57 -22.29 -9.88
CA TYR A 10 4.15 -22.65 -9.73
C TYR A 10 3.69 -23.61 -10.81
N ARG A 11 4.19 -23.49 -12.04
CA ARG A 11 3.88 -24.44 -13.12
C ARG A 11 4.33 -25.84 -12.76
N ASP A 12 5.57 -25.97 -12.27
CA ASP A 12 6.16 -27.25 -11.90
C ASP A 12 5.50 -27.84 -10.63
N ALA A 13 5.06 -26.99 -9.71
CA ALA A 13 4.35 -27.36 -8.49
C ALA A 13 2.85 -27.69 -8.70
N GLY A 14 2.35 -27.70 -9.95
CA GLY A 14 0.96 -27.99 -10.26
C GLY A 14 -0.01 -26.81 -10.08
N GLY A 15 0.47 -25.59 -10.32
CA GLY A 15 -0.35 -24.35 -10.30
C GLY A 15 -0.83 -24.01 -8.89
N PHE A 16 -2.15 -23.94 -8.70
CA PHE A 16 -2.75 -23.58 -7.41
C PHE A 16 -2.37 -24.52 -6.26
N TRP A 17 -2.08 -25.80 -6.52
CA TRP A 17 -1.64 -26.74 -5.49
C TRP A 17 -0.30 -26.35 -4.88
N GLY A 18 0.56 -25.67 -5.63
CA GLY A 18 1.82 -25.12 -5.14
C GLY A 18 1.66 -24.11 -3.99
N ILE A 19 0.50 -23.47 -3.83
CA ILE A 19 0.24 -22.49 -2.75
C ILE A 19 0.36 -23.12 -1.36
N ARG A 20 0.04 -24.41 -1.24
CA ARG A 20 0.14 -25.15 0.02
C ARG A 20 1.56 -25.18 0.58
N SER A 21 2.54 -25.37 -0.28
CA SER A 21 3.96 -25.59 0.10
C SER A 21 4.90 -24.46 -0.33
N SER A 22 4.33 -23.34 -0.82
CA SER A 22 5.13 -22.24 -1.33
C SER A 22 5.94 -21.55 -0.23
N ALA A 23 7.27 -21.60 -0.35
CA ALA A 23 8.21 -20.82 0.46
C ALA A 23 8.64 -19.51 -0.23
N LEU A 24 7.96 -19.11 -1.32
CA LEU A 24 8.30 -17.91 -2.08
C LEU A 24 8.01 -16.64 -1.24
N PRO A 25 8.83 -15.59 -1.36
CA PRO A 25 8.73 -14.37 -0.57
C PRO A 25 7.60 -13.43 -1.03
N TYR A 26 6.53 -13.97 -1.58
CA TYR A 26 5.38 -13.21 -2.05
C TYR A 26 4.20 -13.36 -1.08
N SER A 27 3.41 -12.30 -0.96
CA SER A 27 2.16 -12.35 -0.21
C SER A 27 1.15 -13.30 -0.85
N ILE A 28 0.21 -13.81 -0.05
CA ILE A 28 -0.77 -14.81 -0.51
C ILE A 28 -1.57 -14.34 -1.73
N PRO A 29 -2.11 -13.11 -1.80
CA PRO A 29 -2.81 -12.66 -3.00
C PRO A 29 -1.92 -12.59 -4.25
N VAL A 30 -0.65 -12.22 -4.10
CA VAL A 30 0.31 -12.26 -5.22
C VAL A 30 0.56 -13.69 -5.66
N GLN A 31 0.66 -14.63 -4.74
CA GLN A 31 0.78 -16.06 -5.04
C GLN A 31 -0.40 -16.60 -5.84
N TYR A 32 -1.63 -16.11 -5.58
CA TYR A 32 -2.80 -16.48 -6.40
C TYR A 32 -2.64 -16.04 -7.85
N PHE A 33 -2.15 -14.82 -8.10
CA PHE A 33 -1.88 -14.35 -9.45
C PHE A 33 -0.76 -15.14 -10.12
N LEU A 34 0.33 -15.42 -9.42
CA LEU A 34 1.43 -16.22 -9.95
C LEU A 34 0.99 -17.64 -10.31
N ALA A 35 0.20 -18.28 -9.43
CA ALA A 35 -0.39 -19.59 -9.68
C ALA A 35 -1.39 -19.56 -10.85
N LEU A 36 -2.23 -18.53 -10.98
CA LEU A 36 -3.13 -18.36 -12.12
C LEU A 36 -2.35 -18.19 -13.43
N PHE A 37 -1.31 -17.36 -13.43
CA PHE A 37 -0.52 -17.08 -14.64
C PHE A 37 0.41 -18.22 -15.02
N SER A 38 0.73 -19.12 -14.10
CA SER A 38 1.46 -20.34 -14.41
C SER A 38 0.71 -21.27 -15.35
N LEU A 39 -0.63 -21.12 -15.42
CA LEU A 39 -1.48 -21.89 -16.34
C LEU A 39 -1.37 -21.39 -17.80
N ALA A 40 -0.85 -20.18 -18.03
CA ALA A 40 -0.68 -19.61 -19.37
C ALA A 40 0.70 -19.98 -19.93
N PRO A 41 0.79 -20.88 -20.95
CA PRO A 41 2.08 -21.28 -21.51
C PRO A 41 2.76 -20.09 -22.21
N GLY A 42 3.93 -19.69 -21.69
CA GLY A 42 4.77 -18.64 -22.27
C GLY A 42 4.34 -17.19 -22.01
N GLY A 43 3.11 -16.94 -21.48
CA GLY A 43 2.56 -15.59 -21.32
C GLY A 43 2.43 -15.07 -19.88
N GLY A 44 2.85 -15.85 -18.87
CA GLY A 44 2.58 -15.53 -17.47
C GLY A 44 3.16 -14.19 -17.01
N LEU A 45 4.38 -13.87 -17.37
CA LEU A 45 5.03 -12.59 -17.06
C LEU A 45 4.30 -11.40 -17.73
N THR A 46 3.85 -11.58 -18.97
CA THR A 46 3.09 -10.55 -19.70
C THR A 46 1.76 -10.28 -19.02
N LEU A 47 1.06 -11.31 -18.56
CA LEU A 47 -0.20 -11.17 -17.81
C LEU A 47 0.04 -10.44 -16.47
N PHE A 48 1.14 -10.75 -15.77
CA PHE A 48 1.49 -10.04 -14.54
C PHE A 48 1.74 -8.55 -14.78
N LYS A 49 2.45 -8.21 -15.87
CA LYS A 49 2.66 -6.80 -16.27
C LYS A 49 1.34 -6.09 -16.59
N TYR A 50 0.39 -6.75 -17.23
CA TYR A 50 -0.94 -6.16 -17.47
C TYR A 50 -1.68 -5.85 -16.17
N ILE A 51 -1.55 -6.69 -15.12
CA ILE A 51 -2.10 -6.39 -13.79
C ILE A 51 -1.41 -5.16 -13.19
N CYS A 52 -0.10 -5.03 -13.31
CA CYS A 52 0.62 -3.85 -12.83
C CYS A 52 0.13 -2.58 -13.56
N VAL A 53 -0.01 -2.62 -14.88
CA VAL A 53 -0.56 -1.48 -15.65
C VAL A 53 -1.99 -1.15 -15.22
N PHE A 54 -2.83 -2.15 -15.01
CA PHE A 54 -4.19 -1.95 -14.52
C PHE A 54 -4.19 -1.33 -13.12
N ALA A 55 -3.26 -1.74 -12.25
CA ALA A 55 -3.06 -1.15 -10.93
C ALA A 55 -2.70 0.33 -11.03
N GLU A 56 -1.79 0.72 -11.94
CA GLU A 56 -1.42 2.12 -12.16
C GLU A 56 -2.60 2.98 -12.61
N VAL A 57 -3.38 2.51 -13.57
CA VAL A 57 -4.60 3.21 -14.02
C VAL A 57 -5.60 3.34 -12.86
N THR A 58 -5.76 2.30 -12.05
CA THR A 58 -6.64 2.30 -10.89
C THR A 58 -6.14 3.26 -9.81
N MET A 59 -4.81 3.37 -9.62
CA MET A 59 -4.18 4.33 -8.73
C MET A 59 -4.47 5.77 -9.16
N ALA A 60 -4.29 6.08 -10.45
CA ALA A 60 -4.61 7.38 -11.02
C ALA A 60 -6.10 7.73 -10.83
N TRP A 61 -6.97 6.74 -11.05
CA TRP A 61 -8.41 6.90 -10.80
C TRP A 61 -8.73 7.13 -9.31
N ALA A 62 -8.07 6.43 -8.40
CA ALA A 62 -8.24 6.63 -6.97
C ALA A 62 -7.79 8.04 -6.52
N ALA A 63 -6.66 8.54 -7.05
CA ALA A 63 -6.22 9.91 -6.81
C ALA A 63 -7.24 10.94 -7.31
N GLN A 64 -7.76 10.78 -8.52
CA GLN A 64 -8.84 11.59 -9.06
C GLN A 64 -10.07 11.59 -8.15
N ARG A 65 -10.45 10.41 -7.60
CA ARG A 65 -11.58 10.27 -6.67
C ARG A 65 -11.33 10.99 -5.35
N CYS A 66 -10.11 10.96 -4.81
CA CYS A 66 -9.75 11.72 -3.63
C CYS A 66 -9.92 13.23 -3.87
N VAL A 67 -9.43 13.75 -5.00
CA VAL A 67 -9.61 15.15 -5.38
C VAL A 67 -11.09 15.50 -5.58
N GLN A 68 -11.87 14.60 -6.19
CA GLN A 68 -13.32 14.77 -6.37
C GLN A 68 -14.07 14.91 -5.04
N CYS A 69 -13.59 14.29 -3.97
CA CYS A 69 -14.19 14.44 -2.65
C CYS A 69 -14.04 15.86 -2.08
N VAL A 70 -13.05 16.62 -2.53
CA VAL A 70 -12.73 17.96 -2.03
C VAL A 70 -13.26 19.06 -2.96
N THR A 71 -13.20 18.86 -4.28
CA THR A 71 -13.60 19.88 -5.26
C THR A 71 -14.48 19.31 -6.37
N VAL A 72 -15.45 20.12 -6.78
CA VAL A 72 -16.34 19.80 -7.92
C VAL A 72 -15.72 20.17 -9.26
N ARG A 73 -14.66 21.01 -9.27
CA ARG A 73 -14.02 21.48 -10.51
C ARG A 73 -13.38 20.30 -11.27
N ALA A 74 -13.63 20.27 -12.59
CA ALA A 74 -13.13 19.18 -13.45
C ALA A 74 -11.61 19.21 -13.62
N GLN A 75 -11.02 20.42 -13.76
CA GLN A 75 -9.59 20.58 -14.01
C GLN A 75 -8.68 19.92 -12.98
N PRO A 76 -8.78 20.20 -11.65
CA PRO A 76 -7.91 19.55 -10.65
C PRO A 76 -8.05 18.03 -10.64
N ARG A 77 -9.26 17.51 -10.92
CA ARG A 77 -9.53 16.07 -10.97
C ARG A 77 -8.84 15.41 -12.15
N LEU A 78 -8.92 16.03 -13.34
CA LEU A 78 -8.26 15.53 -14.55
C LEU A 78 -6.75 15.61 -14.40
N PHE A 79 -6.23 16.71 -13.85
CA PHE A 79 -4.79 16.86 -13.59
C PHE A 79 -4.28 15.79 -12.62
N ALA A 80 -5.00 15.50 -11.53
CA ALA A 80 -4.60 14.43 -10.60
C ALA A 80 -4.52 13.08 -11.32
N PHE A 81 -5.49 12.74 -12.16
CA PHE A 81 -5.46 11.51 -12.96
C PHE A 81 -4.27 11.47 -13.91
N LEU A 82 -4.09 12.52 -14.72
CA LEU A 82 -3.04 12.55 -15.75
C LEU A 82 -1.64 12.57 -15.13
N ILE A 83 -1.42 13.38 -14.09
CA ILE A 83 -0.11 13.47 -13.45
C ILE A 83 0.27 12.12 -12.82
N VAL A 84 -0.66 11.48 -12.10
CA VAL A 84 -0.37 10.17 -11.49
C VAL A 84 -0.11 9.11 -12.55
N LEU A 85 -0.86 9.09 -13.65
CA LEU A 85 -0.66 8.15 -14.75
C LEU A 85 0.70 8.34 -15.45
N LEU A 86 1.22 9.56 -15.47
CA LEU A 86 2.49 9.92 -16.12
C LEU A 86 3.68 10.00 -15.13
N LEU A 87 3.48 9.61 -13.87
CA LEU A 87 4.59 9.58 -12.91
C LEU A 87 5.67 8.60 -13.37
N PRO A 88 6.94 9.05 -13.46
CA PRO A 88 8.05 8.16 -13.84
C PRO A 88 8.17 6.95 -12.93
N SER A 89 7.97 7.14 -11.62
CA SER A 89 8.00 6.07 -10.61
C SER A 89 7.00 4.96 -10.93
N GLY A 90 5.76 5.27 -11.28
CA GLY A 90 4.75 4.29 -11.68
C GLY A 90 5.15 3.52 -12.95
N ILE A 91 5.64 4.23 -13.97
CA ILE A 91 6.06 3.61 -15.24
C ILE A 91 7.25 2.66 -15.01
N PHE A 92 8.29 3.10 -14.29
CA PHE A 92 9.48 2.29 -14.05
C PHE A 92 9.21 1.12 -13.10
N GLN A 93 8.50 1.34 -12.00
CA GLN A 93 8.25 0.32 -10.98
C GLN A 93 7.13 -0.64 -11.40
N GLY A 94 6.01 -0.14 -11.91
CA GLY A 94 4.87 -0.97 -12.30
C GLY A 94 5.12 -1.75 -13.58
N VAL A 95 5.53 -1.05 -14.64
CA VAL A 95 5.57 -1.64 -15.99
C VAL A 95 6.93 -2.27 -16.30
N CYS A 96 8.03 -1.59 -15.97
CA CYS A 96 9.37 -2.06 -16.33
C CYS A 96 9.90 -3.13 -15.37
N SER A 97 9.85 -2.88 -14.06
CA SER A 97 10.40 -3.81 -13.06
C SER A 97 9.44 -4.93 -12.69
N ALA A 98 8.14 -4.79 -12.97
CA ALA A 98 7.09 -5.69 -12.47
C ALA A 98 7.19 -5.89 -10.95
N ALA A 99 7.60 -4.85 -10.22
CA ALA A 99 7.63 -4.85 -8.78
C ALA A 99 6.19 -4.87 -8.25
N GLY A 100 5.80 -5.93 -7.57
CA GLY A 100 4.43 -6.08 -7.05
C GLY A 100 4.06 -5.07 -5.97
N ASP A 101 4.97 -4.18 -5.59
CA ASP A 101 4.78 -3.22 -4.50
C ASP A 101 3.75 -2.13 -4.83
N SER A 102 3.54 -1.79 -6.10
CA SER A 102 2.47 -0.88 -6.49
C SER A 102 1.07 -1.43 -6.18
N LEU A 103 0.91 -2.75 -6.15
CA LEU A 103 -0.40 -3.38 -5.98
C LEU A 103 -1.06 -3.07 -4.64
N TRP A 104 -0.32 -3.03 -3.54
CA TRP A 104 -0.92 -2.74 -2.23
C TRP A 104 -1.28 -1.25 -2.06
N TRP A 105 -0.52 -0.34 -2.69
CA TRP A 105 -0.79 1.09 -2.67
C TRP A 105 -2.10 1.47 -3.38
N VAL A 106 -2.47 0.72 -4.43
CA VAL A 106 -3.79 0.88 -5.07
C VAL A 106 -4.91 0.77 -4.05
N PHE A 107 -4.83 -0.24 -3.19
CA PHE A 107 -5.86 -0.46 -2.16
C PHE A 107 -5.82 0.61 -1.06
N ILE A 108 -4.64 1.14 -0.71
CA ILE A 108 -4.55 2.29 0.20
C ILE A 108 -5.19 3.54 -0.41
N ALA A 109 -4.92 3.84 -1.67
CA ALA A 109 -5.51 5.00 -2.36
C ALA A 109 -7.04 4.85 -2.52
N LEU A 110 -7.52 3.65 -2.84
CA LEU A 110 -8.96 3.34 -2.88
C LEU A 110 -9.59 3.47 -1.49
N ALA A 111 -8.92 2.96 -0.43
CA ALA A 111 -9.37 3.11 0.94
C ALA A 111 -9.47 4.59 1.33
N ALA A 112 -8.49 5.43 0.92
CA ALA A 112 -8.52 6.87 1.14
C ALA A 112 -9.76 7.50 0.50
N SER A 113 -10.05 7.18 -0.76
CA SER A 113 -11.24 7.68 -1.47
C SER A 113 -12.54 7.24 -0.79
N CYS A 114 -12.64 6.00 -0.35
CA CYS A 114 -13.80 5.45 0.37
C CYS A 114 -13.97 6.10 1.75
N ALA A 115 -12.87 6.28 2.50
CA ALA A 115 -12.89 6.96 3.79
C ALA A 115 -13.40 8.39 3.69
N MET A 116 -12.89 9.17 2.71
CA MET A 116 -13.30 10.55 2.45
C MET A 116 -14.79 10.65 2.03
N ARG A 117 -15.35 9.61 1.41
CA ARG A 117 -16.78 9.52 1.05
C ARG A 117 -17.65 9.02 2.20
N GLY A 118 -17.04 8.44 3.23
CA GLY A 118 -17.75 7.85 4.36
C GLY A 118 -18.25 6.43 4.09
N GLU A 119 -17.70 5.75 3.11
CA GLU A 119 -18.01 4.36 2.71
C GLU A 119 -17.14 3.36 3.48
N TRP A 120 -17.36 3.26 4.80
CA TRP A 120 -16.47 2.56 5.73
C TRP A 120 -16.34 1.05 5.47
N ARG A 121 -17.39 0.40 4.98
CA ARG A 121 -17.33 -1.03 4.65
C ARG A 121 -16.34 -1.29 3.53
N TRP A 122 -16.40 -0.48 2.48
CA TRP A 122 -15.47 -0.57 1.35
C TRP A 122 -14.05 -0.13 1.73
N CYS A 123 -13.94 0.92 2.57
CA CYS A 123 -12.66 1.33 3.12
C CYS A 123 -11.99 0.19 3.89
N ALA A 124 -12.72 -0.50 4.77
CA ALA A 124 -12.22 -1.65 5.51
C ALA A 124 -11.81 -2.81 4.59
N GLY A 125 -12.60 -3.08 3.53
CA GLY A 125 -12.27 -4.09 2.53
C GLY A 125 -10.98 -3.76 1.76
N MET A 126 -10.83 -2.50 1.32
CA MET A 126 -9.60 -2.06 0.64
C MET A 126 -8.38 -2.11 1.55
N LEU A 127 -8.52 -1.71 2.82
CA LEU A 127 -7.44 -1.83 3.80
C LEU A 127 -7.06 -3.29 4.07
N ALA A 128 -8.03 -4.18 4.16
CA ALA A 128 -7.79 -5.62 4.32
C ALA A 128 -7.00 -6.19 3.14
N LEU A 129 -7.39 -5.81 1.91
CA LEU A 129 -6.63 -6.17 0.70
C LEU A 129 -5.21 -5.60 0.75
N ALA A 130 -5.05 -4.32 1.08
CA ALA A 130 -3.73 -3.71 1.20
C ALA A 130 -2.83 -4.49 2.18
N VAL A 131 -3.34 -4.84 3.37
CA VAL A 131 -2.62 -5.63 4.38
C VAL A 131 -2.31 -7.04 3.88
N ALA A 132 -3.23 -7.66 3.13
CA ALA A 132 -3.03 -8.99 2.57
C ALA A 132 -1.95 -8.99 1.48
N PHE A 133 -1.86 -7.91 0.68
CA PHE A 133 -0.81 -7.75 -0.33
C PHE A 133 0.53 -7.38 0.27
N HIS A 134 0.55 -6.51 1.28
CA HIS A 134 1.81 -6.10 1.93
C HIS A 134 1.61 -5.76 3.41
N PRO A 135 2.35 -6.41 4.33
CA PRO A 135 2.17 -6.21 5.77
C PRO A 135 2.48 -4.78 6.25
N ALA A 136 3.29 -4.00 5.51
CA ALA A 136 3.55 -2.60 5.83
C ALA A 136 2.28 -1.73 5.79
N ALA A 137 1.25 -2.12 5.04
CA ALA A 137 -0.03 -1.43 5.03
C ALA A 137 -0.67 -1.37 6.43
N LEU A 138 -0.37 -2.32 7.31
CA LEU A 138 -0.88 -2.35 8.68
C LEU A 138 -0.48 -1.10 9.49
N TRP A 139 0.68 -0.52 9.22
CA TRP A 139 1.14 0.69 9.89
C TRP A 139 0.31 1.93 9.54
N ILE A 140 -0.35 1.94 8.38
CA ILE A 140 -1.19 3.04 7.92
C ILE A 140 -2.64 2.90 8.44
N VAL A 141 -3.09 1.68 8.76
CA VAL A 141 -4.44 1.39 9.25
C VAL A 141 -4.88 2.28 10.44
N PRO A 142 -4.06 2.54 11.48
CA PRO A 142 -4.46 3.38 12.60
C PRO A 142 -4.91 4.78 12.19
N VAL A 143 -4.29 5.36 11.15
CA VAL A 143 -4.67 6.69 10.65
C VAL A 143 -6.07 6.68 10.04
N PHE A 144 -6.41 5.64 9.30
CA PHE A 144 -7.77 5.46 8.77
C PHE A 144 -8.79 5.26 9.88
N TRP A 145 -8.39 4.58 10.96
CA TRP A 145 -9.28 4.34 12.09
C TRP A 145 -9.80 5.63 12.73
N VAL A 146 -8.97 6.66 12.83
CA VAL A 146 -9.41 7.94 13.38
C VAL A 146 -10.58 8.54 12.60
N PHE A 147 -10.55 8.40 11.27
CA PHE A 147 -11.64 8.90 10.44
C PHE A 147 -12.95 8.14 10.68
N THR A 148 -12.86 6.87 11.08
CA THR A 148 -14.03 6.04 11.43
C THR A 148 -14.53 6.35 12.84
N ALA A 149 -13.63 6.55 13.80
CA ALA A 149 -13.95 6.78 15.22
C ALA A 149 -14.84 8.01 15.43
N VAL A 150 -14.62 9.05 14.65
CA VAL A 150 -15.39 10.29 14.72
C VAL A 150 -16.87 10.09 14.31
N ARG A 151 -17.19 9.03 13.57
CA ARG A 151 -18.55 8.75 13.05
C ARG A 151 -19.32 7.65 13.79
N ARG A 152 -19.00 7.31 15.02
CA ARG A 152 -19.74 6.37 15.91
C ARG A 152 -19.71 4.87 15.60
N ASN A 153 -18.98 4.37 14.61
CA ASN A 153 -19.01 2.93 14.21
C ASN A 153 -17.65 2.25 14.18
N THR A 154 -16.77 2.56 15.12
CA THR A 154 -15.36 2.15 15.13
C THR A 154 -15.15 0.64 15.19
N TRP A 155 -15.86 -0.05 16.07
CA TRP A 155 -15.68 -1.48 16.29
C TRP A 155 -16.15 -2.33 15.11
N PHE A 156 -17.29 -1.96 14.52
CA PHE A 156 -17.80 -2.65 13.32
C PHE A 156 -16.86 -2.53 12.13
N SER A 157 -16.14 -1.40 12.00
CA SER A 157 -15.14 -1.23 10.94
C SER A 157 -13.99 -2.21 11.07
N LEU A 158 -13.54 -2.51 12.29
CA LEU A 158 -12.50 -3.51 12.55
C LEU A 158 -12.96 -4.92 12.22
N LEU A 159 -14.17 -5.28 12.64
CA LEU A 159 -14.74 -6.58 12.32
C LEU A 159 -14.84 -6.79 10.80
N HIS A 160 -15.21 -5.73 10.05
CA HIS A 160 -15.21 -5.79 8.59
C HIS A 160 -13.80 -5.98 8.03
N LEU A 161 -12.79 -5.27 8.56
CA LEU A 161 -11.40 -5.44 8.12
C LEU A 161 -10.93 -6.89 8.33
N VAL A 162 -11.14 -7.43 9.52
CA VAL A 162 -10.77 -8.82 9.85
C VAL A 162 -11.54 -9.80 8.96
N GLY A 163 -12.85 -9.59 8.78
CA GLY A 163 -13.69 -10.45 7.94
C GLY A 163 -13.23 -10.47 6.48
N TRP A 164 -12.94 -9.31 5.90
CA TRP A 164 -12.40 -9.20 4.54
C TRP A 164 -11.00 -9.82 4.43
N TYR A 165 -10.14 -9.62 5.44
CA TYR A 165 -8.82 -10.24 5.46
C TYR A 165 -8.92 -11.77 5.45
N ILE A 166 -9.77 -12.34 6.31
CA ILE A 166 -10.02 -13.79 6.35
C ILE A 166 -10.58 -14.27 5.00
N ALA A 167 -11.52 -13.55 4.40
CA ALA A 167 -12.10 -13.92 3.10
C ALA A 167 -11.04 -14.03 2.00
N VAL A 168 -10.04 -13.15 2.01
CA VAL A 168 -8.91 -13.22 1.06
C VAL A 168 -8.03 -14.44 1.30
N LEU A 169 -7.92 -14.90 2.54
CA LEU A 169 -7.09 -16.06 2.90
C LEU A 169 -7.79 -17.40 2.72
N VAL A 170 -9.13 -17.42 2.67
CA VAL A 170 -9.92 -18.66 2.55
C VAL A 170 -9.42 -19.60 1.45
N PRO A 171 -9.10 -19.16 0.21
CA PRO A 171 -8.62 -20.07 -0.80
C PRO A 171 -7.30 -20.78 -0.41
N ALA A 172 -6.36 -20.08 0.20
CA ALA A 172 -5.09 -20.69 0.66
C ALA A 172 -5.31 -21.69 1.79
N LEU A 173 -6.22 -21.37 2.74
CA LEU A 173 -6.57 -22.27 3.83
C LEU A 173 -7.27 -23.54 3.29
N LEU A 174 -8.16 -23.41 2.32
CA LEU A 174 -8.84 -24.54 1.67
C LEU A 174 -7.85 -25.42 0.89
N LEU A 175 -6.78 -24.85 0.34
CA LEU A 175 -5.70 -25.60 -0.29
C LEU A 175 -4.78 -26.29 0.73
N GLY A 176 -4.97 -26.07 2.03
CA GLY A 176 -4.25 -26.72 3.11
C GLY A 176 -3.00 -25.99 3.58
N ARG A 177 -2.89 -24.67 3.31
CA ARG A 177 -1.80 -23.85 3.85
C ARG A 177 -2.01 -23.64 5.36
N PRO A 178 -0.94 -23.74 6.21
CA PRO A 178 -1.05 -23.48 7.64
C PRO A 178 -1.51 -22.06 7.94
N GLY A 179 -2.49 -21.90 8.84
CA GLY A 179 -3.02 -20.58 9.20
C GLY A 179 -1.98 -19.62 9.79
N SER A 180 -0.95 -20.15 10.46
CA SER A 180 0.17 -19.35 10.97
C SER A 180 0.95 -18.65 9.86
N GLU A 181 1.08 -19.26 8.69
CA GLU A 181 1.77 -18.68 7.53
C GLU A 181 0.89 -17.68 6.76
N CYS A 182 -0.40 -17.63 7.07
CA CYS A 182 -1.33 -16.69 6.49
C CYS A 182 -1.39 -15.36 7.25
N LEU A 183 -0.80 -15.28 8.45
CA LEU A 183 -0.79 -14.04 9.23
C LEU A 183 0.11 -12.98 8.58
N PRO A 184 -0.30 -11.70 8.58
CA PRO A 184 0.43 -10.62 7.89
C PRO A 184 1.83 -10.39 8.45
N PHE A 185 2.06 -10.78 9.71
CA PHE A 185 3.34 -10.64 10.39
C PHE A 185 4.27 -11.85 10.24
N TYR A 186 3.77 -12.99 9.79
CA TYR A 186 4.57 -14.20 9.73
C TYR A 186 5.80 -14.08 8.83
N PRO A 187 5.66 -13.63 7.55
CA PRO A 187 6.83 -13.41 6.71
C PRO A 187 7.73 -12.27 7.23
N ALA A 188 7.13 -11.22 7.81
CA ALA A 188 7.87 -10.09 8.35
C ALA A 188 8.71 -10.48 9.57
N LEU A 189 8.17 -11.25 10.50
CA LEU A 189 8.92 -11.72 11.67
C LEU A 189 10.10 -12.60 11.30
N GLY A 190 9.93 -13.52 10.35
CA GLY A 190 11.01 -14.40 9.88
C GLY A 190 12.13 -13.67 9.13
N THR A 191 11.85 -12.49 8.56
CA THR A 191 12.82 -11.69 7.79
C THR A 191 13.48 -10.58 8.59
N LEU A 192 12.95 -10.24 9.77
CA LEU A 192 13.44 -9.16 10.63
C LEU A 192 14.92 -9.29 11.03
N THR A 193 15.39 -10.52 11.17
CA THR A 193 16.78 -10.82 11.56
C THR A 193 17.73 -11.02 10.39
N ALA A 194 17.21 -11.22 9.17
CA ALA A 194 17.99 -11.64 8.01
C ALA A 194 18.20 -10.54 6.95
N ARG A 195 17.48 -9.41 7.04
CA ARG A 195 17.56 -8.33 6.04
C ARG A 195 18.26 -7.10 6.60
N PRO A 196 19.08 -6.40 5.78
CA PRO A 196 19.60 -5.09 6.18
C PRO A 196 18.44 -4.13 6.46
N LEU A 197 18.59 -3.24 7.44
CA LEU A 197 17.56 -2.27 7.85
C LEU A 197 17.19 -1.30 6.71
N PHE A 198 18.15 -1.04 5.84
CA PHE A 198 18.00 -0.19 4.67
C PHE A 198 17.47 -1.01 3.49
N GLY A 199 16.26 -0.73 3.06
CA GLY A 199 15.63 -1.37 1.90
C GLY A 199 15.70 -0.55 0.60
N GLY A 200 16.47 0.56 0.60
CA GLY A 200 16.59 1.46 -0.55
C GLY A 200 15.74 2.73 -0.44
N ALA A 201 14.73 2.78 0.45
CA ALA A 201 13.93 4.00 0.62
C ALA A 201 14.73 5.12 1.29
N PRO A 202 14.54 6.39 0.90
CA PRO A 202 15.13 7.54 1.58
C PRO A 202 14.48 7.69 2.97
N GLY A 203 15.22 7.31 4.00
CA GLY A 203 14.76 7.34 5.38
C GLY A 203 15.93 7.42 6.36
N ILE A 204 15.65 7.33 7.66
CA ILE A 204 16.70 7.40 8.70
C ILE A 204 17.73 6.27 8.57
N TYR A 205 17.38 5.15 7.93
CA TYR A 205 18.26 4.00 7.73
C TYR A 205 19.29 4.19 6.63
N SER A 206 19.10 5.18 5.75
CA SER A 206 20.13 5.59 4.78
C SER A 206 21.32 6.28 5.47
N LEU A 207 21.10 6.88 6.65
CA LEU A 207 22.13 7.58 7.41
C LEU A 207 22.94 6.62 8.28
N SER A 208 22.34 5.56 8.79
CA SER A 208 23.04 4.57 9.61
C SER A 208 22.25 3.25 9.69
N GLN A 209 22.97 2.13 9.72
CA GLN A 209 22.42 0.77 9.79
C GLN A 209 22.62 0.11 11.17
N HIS A 210 22.93 0.88 12.22
CA HIS A 210 23.06 0.32 13.55
C HIS A 210 21.74 -0.26 14.07
N SER A 211 21.82 -1.38 14.75
CA SER A 211 20.64 -2.12 15.29
C SER A 211 19.74 -1.26 16.19
N PHE A 212 20.30 -0.25 16.86
CA PHE A 212 19.56 0.71 17.67
C PHE A 212 18.59 1.60 16.89
N ILE A 213 18.81 1.78 15.58
CA ILE A 213 17.99 2.70 14.78
C ILE A 213 16.64 2.11 14.45
N ALA A 214 16.53 0.78 14.33
CA ALA A 214 15.25 0.13 14.03
C ALA A 214 14.17 0.39 15.11
N PRO A 215 14.40 0.09 16.40
CA PRO A 215 13.42 0.41 17.43
C PRO A 215 13.16 1.91 17.57
N THR A 216 14.19 2.75 17.35
CA THR A 216 14.04 4.21 17.39
C THR A 216 13.13 4.71 16.27
N GLY A 217 13.31 4.23 15.04
CA GLY A 217 12.45 4.60 13.91
C GLY A 217 11.00 4.16 14.11
N ILE A 218 10.78 2.93 14.57
CA ILE A 218 9.45 2.44 14.91
C ILE A 218 8.81 3.30 16.00
N ALA A 219 9.55 3.63 17.07
CA ALA A 219 9.06 4.48 18.15
C ALA A 219 8.69 5.88 17.65
N LEU A 220 9.53 6.49 16.81
CA LEU A 220 9.26 7.80 16.19
C LEU A 220 8.00 7.75 15.33
N TYR A 221 7.83 6.69 14.53
CA TYR A 221 6.62 6.51 13.72
C TYR A 221 5.38 6.39 14.61
N ILE A 222 5.42 5.58 15.68
CA ILE A 222 4.30 5.40 16.62
C ILE A 222 3.94 6.74 17.27
N VAL A 223 4.93 7.49 17.77
CA VAL A 223 4.69 8.81 18.38
C VAL A 223 4.05 9.75 17.34
N PHE A 224 4.57 9.80 16.12
CA PHE A 224 4.01 10.61 15.06
C PHE A 224 2.57 10.20 14.73
N ALA A 225 2.31 8.89 14.56
CA ALA A 225 0.97 8.37 14.28
C ALA A 225 -0.02 8.72 15.40
N LEU A 226 0.39 8.57 16.67
CA LEU A 226 -0.42 8.96 17.83
C LEU A 226 -0.71 10.46 17.86
N LEU A 227 0.27 11.31 17.58
CA LEU A 227 0.08 12.76 17.49
C LEU A 227 -0.88 13.12 16.35
N LEU A 228 -0.74 12.47 15.20
CA LEU A 228 -1.62 12.68 14.06
C LEU A 228 -3.06 12.24 14.40
N VAL A 229 -3.21 11.07 15.01
CA VAL A 229 -4.47 10.53 15.53
C VAL A 229 -5.11 11.50 16.52
N TRP A 230 -4.36 11.94 17.53
CA TRP A 230 -4.83 12.89 18.53
C TRP A 230 -5.28 14.22 17.90
N ARG A 231 -4.48 14.76 16.99
CA ARG A 231 -4.83 16.00 16.28
C ARG A 231 -6.10 15.84 15.45
N MET A 232 -6.22 14.74 14.71
CA MET A 232 -7.37 14.46 13.85
C MET A 232 -8.62 14.02 14.62
N SER A 233 -8.50 13.56 15.88
CA SER A 233 -9.65 13.18 16.71
C SER A 233 -10.57 14.36 17.06
N ARG A 234 -10.11 15.60 16.90
CA ARG A 234 -10.97 16.78 17.02
C ARG A 234 -12.00 16.77 15.89
N LYS A 235 -13.30 16.73 16.23
CA LYS A 235 -14.41 16.57 15.28
C LYS A 235 -14.36 17.53 14.10
N SER A 236 -13.95 18.77 14.30
CA SER A 236 -13.83 19.79 13.24
C SER A 236 -12.74 19.47 12.21
N LEU A 237 -11.66 18.79 12.62
CA LEU A 237 -10.56 18.43 11.73
C LEU A 237 -10.85 17.14 10.96
N ALA A 238 -11.48 16.17 11.61
CA ALA A 238 -11.79 14.89 11.00
C ALA A 238 -12.92 14.96 9.96
N SER A 239 -13.77 16.00 9.99
CA SER A 239 -14.81 16.22 8.98
C SER A 239 -14.29 16.90 7.71
N ASP A 240 -13.13 17.56 7.76
CA ASP A 240 -12.53 18.24 6.62
C ASP A 240 -11.76 17.25 5.73
N ARG A 241 -12.30 17.00 4.55
CA ARG A 241 -11.74 16.04 3.56
C ARG A 241 -10.34 16.41 3.09
N ARG A 242 -10.02 17.71 2.98
CA ARG A 242 -8.67 18.15 2.63
C ARG A 242 -7.67 17.76 3.72
N ARG A 243 -8.03 17.96 4.98
CA ARG A 243 -7.18 17.58 6.12
C ARG A 243 -7.01 16.06 6.24
N GLN A 244 -8.05 15.29 5.90
CA GLN A 244 -7.95 13.83 5.83
C GLN A 244 -6.89 13.42 4.79
N LEU A 245 -6.92 13.99 3.59
CA LEU A 245 -5.92 13.70 2.55
C LEU A 245 -4.52 14.12 3.00
N THR A 246 -4.38 15.30 3.61
CA THR A 246 -3.09 15.76 4.17
C THR A 246 -2.57 14.79 5.23
N ALA A 247 -3.42 14.32 6.14
CA ALA A 247 -3.04 13.38 7.19
C ALA A 247 -2.59 12.04 6.61
N LEU A 248 -3.27 11.53 5.58
CA LEU A 248 -2.87 10.29 4.90
C LEU A 248 -1.55 10.44 4.15
N SER A 249 -1.35 11.55 3.44
CA SER A 249 -0.08 11.83 2.76
C SER A 249 1.08 11.91 3.74
N LEU A 250 0.91 12.61 4.87
CA LEU A 250 1.92 12.70 5.92
C LEU A 250 2.19 11.34 6.58
N ALA A 251 1.16 10.55 6.87
CA ALA A 251 1.32 9.23 7.45
C ALA A 251 2.09 8.29 6.52
N SER A 252 1.80 8.33 5.23
CA SER A 252 2.49 7.52 4.22
C SER A 252 3.96 7.93 4.08
N LEU A 253 4.26 9.23 4.04
CA LEU A 253 5.64 9.72 4.02
C LEU A 253 6.42 9.32 5.28
N CYS A 254 5.81 9.49 6.46
CA CYS A 254 6.45 9.14 7.72
C CYS A 254 6.63 7.62 7.86
N ALA A 255 5.70 6.81 7.32
CA ALA A 255 5.88 5.36 7.28
C ALA A 255 7.15 4.99 6.50
N VAL A 256 7.34 5.55 5.31
CA VAL A 256 8.53 5.29 4.50
C VAL A 256 9.80 5.81 5.15
N ALA A 257 9.75 7.00 5.79
CA ALA A 257 10.92 7.62 6.41
C ALA A 257 11.41 6.93 7.68
N PHE A 258 10.49 6.38 8.49
CA PHE A 258 10.78 5.89 9.84
C PHE A 258 10.67 4.37 10.00
N LEU A 259 9.93 3.67 9.14
CA LEU A 259 9.82 2.22 9.25
C LEU A 259 11.02 1.52 8.59
N PRO A 260 11.57 0.46 9.23
CA PRO A 260 12.63 -0.32 8.62
C PRO A 260 12.11 -1.14 7.42
N TRP A 261 13.05 -1.56 6.57
CA TRP A 261 12.81 -2.43 5.39
C TRP A 261 11.93 -1.82 4.30
N MET A 262 11.67 -0.50 4.33
CA MET A 262 10.96 0.16 3.24
C MET A 262 11.87 0.24 2.00
N CYS A 263 11.33 -0.19 0.88
CA CYS A 263 11.97 -0.06 -0.42
C CYS A 263 11.70 1.34 -1.02
N ALA A 264 12.51 1.76 -1.99
CA ALA A 264 12.26 3.00 -2.74
C ALA A 264 10.85 3.01 -3.34
N ASP A 265 10.40 1.84 -3.83
CA ASP A 265 9.06 1.63 -4.39
C ASP A 265 7.93 1.93 -3.38
N SER A 266 8.20 1.82 -2.07
CA SER A 266 7.23 2.15 -1.03
C SER A 266 6.91 3.65 -0.96
N LEU A 267 7.75 4.53 -1.52
CA LEU A 267 7.51 5.97 -1.58
C LEU A 267 6.43 6.34 -2.62
N TYR A 268 6.23 5.50 -3.64
CA TYR A 268 5.31 5.74 -4.73
C TYR A 268 3.88 6.06 -4.25
N GLY A 269 3.35 5.31 -3.30
CA GLY A 269 2.01 5.60 -2.79
C GLY A 269 1.89 6.92 -2.03
N ALA A 270 2.93 7.32 -1.31
CA ALA A 270 2.99 8.64 -0.68
C ALA A 270 3.05 9.76 -1.73
N GLU A 271 3.80 9.55 -2.81
CA GLU A 271 3.89 10.44 -3.95
C GLU A 271 2.52 10.66 -4.61
N VAL A 272 1.78 9.60 -4.88
CA VAL A 272 0.42 9.66 -5.44
C VAL A 272 -0.53 10.49 -4.57
N LEU A 273 -0.52 10.28 -3.27
CA LEU A 273 -1.35 11.05 -2.33
C LEU A 273 -0.92 12.52 -2.26
N LEU A 274 0.38 12.80 -2.36
CA LEU A 274 0.90 14.17 -2.44
C LEU A 274 0.50 14.85 -3.74
N VAL A 275 0.56 14.17 -4.88
CA VAL A 275 0.10 14.72 -6.17
C VAL A 275 -1.38 15.07 -6.10
N ALA A 276 -2.22 14.19 -5.53
CA ALA A 276 -3.63 14.50 -5.30
C ALA A 276 -3.82 15.75 -4.42
N LEU A 277 -2.98 15.92 -3.40
CA LEU A 277 -3.00 17.09 -2.53
C LEU A 277 -2.49 18.35 -3.25
N CYS A 278 -1.47 18.26 -4.10
CA CYS A 278 -0.94 19.38 -4.90
C CYS A 278 -2.00 19.97 -5.84
N CYS A 279 -2.85 19.14 -6.41
CA CYS A 279 -3.96 19.60 -7.25
C CYS A 279 -5.00 20.44 -6.49
N LEU A 280 -4.99 20.35 -5.14
CA LEU A 280 -5.87 21.10 -4.24
C LEU A 280 -5.15 22.27 -3.56
N GLU A 281 -3.85 22.14 -3.35
CA GLU A 281 -3.02 23.08 -2.60
C GLU A 281 -1.63 23.23 -3.22
N PRO A 282 -1.43 24.24 -4.08
CA PRO A 282 -0.15 24.43 -4.80
C PRO A 282 1.08 24.60 -3.90
N LYS A 283 0.89 25.00 -2.64
CA LYS A 283 1.99 25.13 -1.66
C LYS A 283 2.70 23.81 -1.37
N VAL A 284 2.08 22.67 -1.69
CA VAL A 284 2.63 21.32 -1.46
C VAL A 284 3.49 20.84 -2.65
N ILE A 285 3.48 21.55 -3.79
CA ILE A 285 4.24 21.18 -4.99
C ILE A 285 5.72 20.86 -4.68
N PRO A 286 6.47 21.66 -3.90
CA PRO A 286 7.87 21.34 -3.63
C PRO A 286 8.04 19.98 -2.95
N ALA A 287 7.15 19.63 -2.01
CA ALA A 287 7.20 18.35 -1.32
C ALA A 287 6.91 17.17 -2.27
N ALA A 288 5.94 17.33 -3.18
CA ALA A 288 5.64 16.31 -4.18
C ALA A 288 6.80 16.10 -5.15
N VAL A 289 7.41 17.20 -5.63
CA VAL A 289 8.57 17.14 -6.51
C VAL A 289 9.74 16.44 -5.82
N CYS A 290 10.04 16.76 -4.55
CA CYS A 290 11.07 16.06 -3.79
C CYS A 290 10.76 14.57 -3.63
N ALA A 291 9.49 14.22 -3.37
CA ALA A 291 9.08 12.82 -3.25
C ALA A 291 9.25 12.06 -4.58
N SER A 292 8.87 12.68 -5.72
CA SER A 292 9.02 12.09 -7.05
C SER A 292 10.50 11.87 -7.42
N PHE A 293 11.37 12.81 -7.11
CA PHE A 293 12.81 12.60 -7.30
C PHE A 293 13.36 11.47 -6.42
N ALA A 294 12.92 11.41 -5.17
CA ALA A 294 13.38 10.40 -4.23
C ALA A 294 12.86 8.99 -4.55
N SER A 295 11.71 8.87 -5.23
CA SER A 295 11.17 7.57 -5.66
C SER A 295 11.75 7.10 -7.00
N ALA A 296 12.32 8.00 -7.80
CA ALA A 296 12.90 7.70 -9.11
C ALA A 296 14.40 7.33 -9.03
N LEU A 297 15.07 7.63 -7.92
CA LEU A 297 16.48 7.27 -7.65
C LEU A 297 16.59 5.86 -7.05
#